data_98babe51b8413d950b07d3684099b9a4
#
_entry.id   98babe51b8413d950b07d3684099b9a4
#
_cell.length_a   1.000
_cell.length_b   1.000
_cell.length_c   1.000
_cell.angle_alpha   90.00
_cell.angle_beta   90.00
_cell.angle_gamma   90.00
#
_symmetry.space_group_name_H-M   'P 1'
#
loop_
_entity.id
_entity.type
_entity.pdbx_description
1 polymer ?
#
loop_
_entity_poly.entity_id
_entity_poly.type
_entity_poly.pdbx_seq_one_letter_code
_entity_poly.pdbx_strand_id
1 'polypeptide(L)'
;IQSKEKNMDKVNILGVHVDMVNISQATDCIMRFLDEDKFHAVYTPNSEIIMLAYKDEKFCKLLNNADLLTADGIGVVHASKILKKPISERAAGYDIARQVLQKMNYTDHKLFLFGGKPGIAEEAKKKLLEEYTDLNIVGTRNGYFKPEEEAEIVEEINNSGADIVFVCLGAPKQEQWIERNRDALKVRVAMGIGGSLDVFAGKVERAPEIFCKTGMEWFYRLCKEPWRIGRMMELPKFAATVITKGKKYKQD
;
A
#
# COMPACT_ATOMS: atom_id res chain seq x y z
N ILE A 1 14.36 -17.71 21.91
CA ILE A 1 12.91 -17.68 22.24
C ILE A 1 12.21 -17.44 20.94
N GLN A 2 11.71 -18.49 20.30
CA GLN A 2 10.89 -18.41 19.09
C GLN A 2 9.60 -17.66 19.46
N SER A 3 9.46 -16.40 19.02
CA SER A 3 8.20 -15.71 19.07
C SER A 3 7.24 -16.43 18.12
N LYS A 4 6.19 -17.07 18.66
CA LYS A 4 5.07 -17.58 17.88
C LYS A 4 4.64 -16.48 16.92
N GLU A 5 4.76 -16.72 15.62
CA GLU A 5 4.08 -15.92 14.59
C GLU A 5 2.62 -15.83 15.02
N LYS A 6 2.22 -14.66 15.47
CA LYS A 6 0.82 -14.41 15.80
C LYS A 6 0.13 -14.28 14.45
N ASN A 7 -0.45 -15.38 13.99
CA ASN A 7 -1.25 -15.41 12.77
C ASN A 7 -2.28 -14.27 12.90
N MET A 8 -2.14 -13.22 12.10
CA MET A 8 -3.07 -12.09 12.12
C MET A 8 -4.41 -12.58 11.58
N ASP A 9 -5.48 -12.26 12.31
CA ASP A 9 -6.83 -12.57 11.82
C ASP A 9 -7.06 -11.87 10.48
N LYS A 10 -7.75 -12.55 9.57
CA LYS A 10 -8.09 -12.01 8.25
C LYS A 10 -9.60 -11.96 8.06
N VAL A 11 -10.06 -11.00 7.29
CA VAL A 11 -11.42 -10.95 6.77
C VAL A 11 -11.41 -11.19 5.27
N ASN A 12 -12.22 -12.14 4.80
CA ASN A 12 -12.35 -12.42 3.38
C ASN A 12 -13.39 -11.48 2.75
N ILE A 13 -12.92 -10.50 1.98
CA ILE A 13 -13.78 -9.53 1.29
C ILE A 13 -13.75 -9.84 -0.20
N LEU A 14 -14.80 -10.51 -0.69
CA LEU A 14 -14.97 -10.89 -2.09
C LEU A 14 -13.80 -11.70 -2.66
N GLY A 15 -13.17 -12.55 -1.84
CA GLY A 15 -12.03 -13.38 -2.22
C GLY A 15 -10.67 -12.81 -1.82
N VAL A 16 -10.59 -11.56 -1.39
CA VAL A 16 -9.35 -10.92 -0.89
C VAL A 16 -9.29 -11.06 0.62
N HIS A 17 -8.20 -11.63 1.14
CA HIS A 17 -7.97 -11.89 2.58
C HIS A 17 -7.24 -10.71 3.22
N VAL A 18 -7.99 -9.72 3.68
CA VAL A 18 -7.45 -8.49 4.29
C VAL A 18 -7.10 -8.74 5.76
N ASP A 19 -5.88 -8.38 6.16
CA ASP A 19 -5.42 -8.47 7.53
C ASP A 19 -6.16 -7.48 8.45
N MET A 20 -6.62 -7.96 9.61
CA MET A 20 -7.39 -7.17 10.57
C MET A 20 -6.43 -6.41 11.50
N VAL A 21 -5.66 -5.48 10.92
CA VAL A 21 -4.66 -4.68 11.62
C VAL A 21 -5.00 -3.21 11.59
N ASN A 22 -4.58 -2.50 12.63
CA ASN A 22 -4.54 -1.04 12.67
C ASN A 22 -3.21 -0.51 12.11
N ILE A 23 -3.08 0.82 11.99
CA ILE A 23 -1.88 1.47 11.42
C ILE A 23 -0.63 1.09 12.23
N SER A 24 -0.69 1.13 13.56
CA SER A 24 0.44 0.78 14.43
C SER A 24 0.86 -0.68 14.25
N GLN A 25 -0.10 -1.60 14.25
CA GLN A 25 0.16 -3.04 14.07
C GLN A 25 0.77 -3.35 12.69
N ALA A 26 0.25 -2.69 11.63
CA ALA A 26 0.80 -2.81 10.28
C ALA A 26 2.24 -2.28 10.23
N THR A 27 2.49 -1.12 10.84
CA THR A 27 3.82 -0.53 10.94
C THR A 27 4.80 -1.44 11.69
N ASP A 28 4.39 -1.98 12.85
CA ASP A 28 5.21 -2.90 13.64
C ASP A 28 5.52 -4.19 12.86
N CYS A 29 4.56 -4.67 12.07
CA CYS A 29 4.76 -5.81 11.19
C CYS A 29 5.81 -5.53 10.11
N ILE A 30 5.73 -4.37 9.44
CA ILE A 30 6.70 -3.96 8.41
C ILE A 30 8.10 -3.78 9.02
N MET A 31 8.21 -3.15 10.20
CA MET A 31 9.50 -3.01 10.88
C MET A 31 10.11 -4.39 11.22
N ARG A 32 9.33 -5.38 11.63
CA ARG A 32 9.83 -6.76 11.83
C ARG A 32 10.27 -7.40 10.52
N PHE A 33 9.53 -7.20 9.41
CA PHE A 33 9.92 -7.68 8.09
C PHE A 33 11.29 -7.12 7.66
N LEU A 34 11.62 -5.89 8.06
CA LEU A 34 12.93 -5.29 7.80
C LEU A 34 14.07 -5.97 8.55
N ASP A 35 13.79 -6.65 9.65
CA ASP A 35 14.77 -7.41 10.43
C ASP A 35 14.91 -8.88 9.96
N GLU A 36 14.03 -9.33 9.04
CA GLU A 36 14.06 -10.69 8.49
C GLU A 36 14.91 -10.75 7.22
N ASP A 37 15.61 -11.88 6.99
CA ASP A 37 16.40 -12.11 5.77
C ASP A 37 15.56 -12.80 4.70
N LYS A 38 14.42 -12.20 4.35
CA LYS A 38 13.54 -12.66 3.26
C LYS A 38 12.74 -11.49 2.69
N PHE A 39 12.22 -11.69 1.47
CA PHE A 39 11.36 -10.73 0.81
C PHE A 39 9.93 -10.78 1.34
N HIS A 40 9.33 -9.59 1.55
CA HIS A 40 7.93 -9.41 1.92
C HIS A 40 7.24 -8.41 1.02
N ALA A 41 6.05 -8.77 0.51
CA ALA A 41 5.18 -7.86 -0.22
C ALA A 41 4.10 -7.30 0.69
N VAL A 42 3.92 -5.97 0.65
CA VAL A 42 2.90 -5.25 1.41
C VAL A 42 2.00 -4.48 0.44
N TYR A 43 0.70 -4.79 0.47
CA TYR A 43 -0.29 -4.08 -0.36
C TYR A 43 -1.37 -3.45 0.51
N THR A 44 -1.95 -2.36 0.02
CA THR A 44 -2.93 -1.56 0.74
C THR A 44 -4.21 -1.40 -0.10
N PRO A 45 -4.97 -2.52 -0.34
CA PRO A 45 -6.13 -2.49 -1.21
C PRO A 45 -7.26 -1.65 -0.64
N ASN A 46 -7.82 -0.81 -1.49
CA ASN A 46 -9.08 -0.10 -1.27
C ASN A 46 -10.24 -0.82 -1.99
N SER A 47 -11.45 -0.27 -1.90
CA SER A 47 -12.65 -0.84 -2.53
C SER A 47 -12.50 -1.03 -4.04
N GLU A 48 -11.82 -0.11 -4.74
CA GLU A 48 -11.57 -0.19 -6.18
C GLU A 48 -10.66 -1.38 -6.51
N ILE A 49 -9.57 -1.55 -5.75
CA ILE A 49 -8.61 -2.65 -5.93
C ILE A 49 -9.27 -4.00 -5.65
N ILE A 50 -10.09 -4.10 -4.59
CA ILE A 50 -10.84 -5.31 -4.27
C ILE A 50 -11.85 -5.63 -5.39
N MET A 51 -12.51 -4.61 -5.99
CA MET A 51 -13.40 -4.83 -7.13
C MET A 51 -12.67 -5.26 -8.39
N LEU A 52 -11.43 -4.81 -8.62
CA LEU A 52 -10.57 -5.33 -9.69
C LEU A 52 -10.27 -6.81 -9.45
N ALA A 53 -9.85 -7.17 -8.23
CA ALA A 53 -9.57 -8.55 -7.85
C ALA A 53 -10.81 -9.45 -7.94
N TYR A 54 -11.99 -8.94 -7.58
CA TYR A 54 -13.26 -9.66 -7.73
C TYR A 54 -13.59 -10.02 -9.19
N LYS A 55 -13.14 -9.19 -10.14
CA LYS A 55 -13.36 -9.40 -11.59
C LYS A 55 -12.23 -10.20 -12.26
N ASP A 56 -11.06 -10.27 -11.63
CA ASP A 56 -9.86 -10.94 -12.14
C ASP A 56 -9.28 -11.88 -11.08
N GLU A 57 -9.52 -13.19 -11.28
CA GLU A 57 -9.03 -14.23 -10.37
C GLU A 57 -7.50 -14.25 -10.25
N LYS A 58 -6.77 -13.93 -11.33
CA LYS A 58 -5.29 -13.90 -11.30
C LYS A 58 -4.82 -12.77 -10.41
N PHE A 59 -5.43 -11.60 -10.54
CA PHE A 59 -5.11 -10.46 -9.69
C PHE A 59 -5.54 -10.70 -8.22
N CYS A 60 -6.66 -11.40 -7.99
CA CYS A 60 -7.07 -11.81 -6.64
C CYS A 60 -6.02 -12.74 -5.99
N LYS A 61 -5.53 -13.74 -6.72
CA LYS A 61 -4.46 -14.64 -6.24
C LYS A 61 -3.18 -13.86 -5.96
N LEU A 62 -2.82 -12.91 -6.83
CA LEU A 62 -1.65 -12.03 -6.64
C LEU A 62 -1.76 -11.24 -5.34
N LEU A 63 -2.89 -10.59 -5.08
CA LEU A 63 -3.09 -9.85 -3.83
C LEU A 63 -2.98 -10.78 -2.61
N ASN A 64 -3.58 -11.97 -2.67
CA ASN A 64 -3.55 -12.93 -1.56
C ASN A 64 -2.17 -13.56 -1.33
N ASN A 65 -1.22 -13.40 -2.25
CA ASN A 65 0.18 -13.82 -2.10
C ASN A 65 1.01 -12.79 -1.31
N ALA A 66 0.43 -11.67 -0.91
CA ALA A 66 1.10 -10.69 -0.06
C ALA A 66 1.29 -11.20 1.38
N ASP A 67 2.39 -10.75 2.00
CA ASP A 67 2.69 -11.03 3.40
C ASP A 67 1.86 -10.14 4.35
N LEU A 68 1.45 -8.95 3.86
CA LEU A 68 0.55 -8.04 4.58
C LEU A 68 -0.40 -7.34 3.59
N LEU A 69 -1.71 -7.45 3.85
CA LEU A 69 -2.79 -6.79 3.12
C LEU A 69 -3.59 -5.89 4.06
N THR A 70 -3.43 -4.57 3.99
CA THR A 70 -4.12 -3.66 4.91
C THR A 70 -5.38 -3.03 4.30
N ALA A 71 -6.32 -2.62 5.13
CA ALA A 71 -7.57 -2.00 4.69
C ALA A 71 -7.37 -0.51 4.39
N ASP A 72 -7.10 -0.14 3.11
CA ASP A 72 -7.05 1.26 2.70
C ASP A 72 -8.43 1.73 2.21
N GLY A 73 -8.99 2.63 2.96
CA GLY A 73 -10.27 3.24 2.65
C GLY A 73 -11.44 2.74 3.52
N ILE A 74 -12.33 3.69 3.83
CA ILE A 74 -13.48 3.46 4.72
C ILE A 74 -14.44 2.40 4.18
N GLY A 75 -14.52 2.23 2.86
CA GLY A 75 -15.36 1.21 2.23
C GLY A 75 -14.97 -0.20 2.64
N VAL A 76 -13.67 -0.50 2.74
CA VAL A 76 -13.16 -1.80 3.18
C VAL A 76 -13.51 -2.05 4.64
N VAL A 77 -13.37 -1.03 5.48
CA VAL A 77 -13.77 -1.09 6.91
C VAL A 77 -15.29 -1.34 7.05
N HIS A 78 -16.12 -0.68 6.25
CA HIS A 78 -17.57 -0.94 6.27
C HIS A 78 -17.91 -2.36 5.76
N ALA A 79 -17.23 -2.84 4.72
CA ALA A 79 -17.40 -4.21 4.22
C ALA A 79 -17.10 -5.24 5.31
N SER A 80 -16.02 -5.06 6.07
CA SER A 80 -15.66 -5.96 7.18
C SER A 80 -16.73 -6.03 8.26
N LYS A 81 -17.38 -4.89 8.58
CA LYS A 81 -18.52 -4.83 9.53
C LYS A 81 -19.75 -5.58 8.99
N ILE A 82 -20.06 -5.42 7.69
CA ILE A 82 -21.18 -6.14 7.03
C ILE A 82 -20.92 -7.66 7.09
N LEU A 83 -19.67 -8.09 6.95
CA LEU A 83 -19.25 -9.48 7.01
C LEU A 83 -19.07 -10.02 8.44
N LYS A 84 -19.38 -9.21 9.48
CA LYS A 84 -19.30 -9.55 10.90
C LYS A 84 -17.88 -9.86 11.41
N LYS A 85 -16.85 -9.42 10.69
CA LYS A 85 -15.43 -9.44 11.10
C LYS A 85 -14.90 -7.99 11.03
N PRO A 86 -15.21 -7.12 12.01
CA PRO A 86 -14.93 -5.70 11.92
C PRO A 86 -13.43 -5.40 12.04
N ILE A 87 -12.88 -4.73 11.05
CA ILE A 87 -11.59 -4.06 11.14
C ILE A 87 -11.77 -2.81 12.00
N SER A 88 -10.86 -2.59 12.95
CA SER A 88 -10.96 -1.54 13.96
C SER A 88 -10.86 -0.13 13.38
N GLU A 89 -9.97 0.05 12.40
CA GLU A 89 -9.73 1.34 11.75
C GLU A 89 -9.25 1.18 10.31
N ARG A 90 -9.27 2.26 9.56
CA ARG A 90 -8.66 2.34 8.23
C ARG A 90 -7.14 2.40 8.34
N ALA A 91 -6.44 1.45 7.78
CA ALA A 91 -4.99 1.38 7.72
C ALA A 91 -4.49 1.77 6.31
N ALA A 92 -4.53 3.08 6.02
CA ALA A 92 -4.17 3.60 4.69
C ALA A 92 -2.67 3.54 4.44
N GLY A 93 -2.29 3.21 3.18
CA GLY A 93 -0.90 3.06 2.77
C GLY A 93 -0.05 4.30 3.06
N TYR A 94 -0.58 5.51 2.84
CA TYR A 94 0.12 6.76 3.19
C TYR A 94 0.40 6.87 4.70
N ASP A 95 -0.59 6.55 5.56
CA ASP A 95 -0.46 6.69 7.01
C ASP A 95 0.55 5.67 7.57
N ILE A 96 0.50 4.44 7.05
CA ILE A 96 1.47 3.39 7.39
C ILE A 96 2.87 3.81 6.92
N ALA A 97 3.01 4.27 5.67
CA ALA A 97 4.30 4.72 5.14
C ALA A 97 4.90 5.84 6.01
N ARG A 98 4.10 6.82 6.44
CA ARG A 98 4.56 7.88 7.35
C ARG A 98 5.06 7.34 8.69
N GLN A 99 4.35 6.40 9.31
CA GLN A 99 4.81 5.78 10.55
C GLN A 99 6.06 4.92 10.36
N VAL A 100 6.17 4.22 9.22
CA VAL A 100 7.40 3.48 8.87
C VAL A 100 8.57 4.44 8.72
N LEU A 101 8.41 5.55 7.99
CA LEU A 101 9.45 6.58 7.84
C LEU A 101 9.88 7.15 9.19
N GLN A 102 8.91 7.46 10.07
CA GLN A 102 9.19 7.97 11.41
C GLN A 102 10.03 6.98 12.24
N LYS A 103 9.73 5.68 12.15
CA LYS A 103 10.51 4.66 12.86
C LYS A 103 11.88 4.44 12.23
N MET A 104 11.95 4.40 10.90
CA MET A 104 13.21 4.24 10.16
C MET A 104 14.19 5.39 10.42
N ASN A 105 13.69 6.60 10.73
CA ASN A 105 14.55 7.75 11.09
C ASN A 105 15.47 7.49 12.30
N TYR A 106 15.23 6.43 13.04
CA TYR A 106 16.05 6.02 14.20
C TYR A 106 16.73 4.66 13.97
N THR A 107 16.89 4.25 12.72
CA THR A 107 17.52 2.97 12.33
C THR A 107 18.45 3.16 11.14
N ASP A 108 19.27 2.15 10.86
CA ASP A 108 20.16 2.14 9.67
C ASP A 108 19.47 1.61 8.41
N HIS A 109 18.18 1.28 8.46
CA HIS A 109 17.44 0.78 7.30
C HIS A 109 17.39 1.80 6.16
N LYS A 110 17.54 1.29 4.95
CA LYS A 110 17.67 2.08 3.72
C LYS A 110 16.41 2.00 2.87
N LEU A 111 15.94 3.16 2.44
CA LEU A 111 14.73 3.31 1.63
C LEU A 111 15.06 3.67 0.18
N PHE A 112 14.36 3.03 -0.77
CA PHE A 112 14.31 3.44 -2.16
C PHE A 112 12.90 3.94 -2.53
N LEU A 113 12.80 5.06 -3.24
CA LEU A 113 11.53 5.63 -3.71
C LEU A 113 11.36 5.37 -5.20
N PHE A 114 10.35 4.58 -5.57
CA PHE A 114 10.10 4.21 -6.96
C PHE A 114 8.69 4.57 -7.41
N GLY A 115 8.58 5.44 -8.39
CA GLY A 115 7.28 5.80 -8.97
C GLY A 115 7.08 7.30 -9.15
N GLY A 116 5.82 7.69 -9.40
CA GLY A 116 5.48 9.07 -9.73
C GLY A 116 5.96 9.52 -11.11
N LYS A 117 5.64 10.76 -11.49
CA LYS A 117 6.18 11.40 -12.70
C LYS A 117 7.66 11.71 -12.52
N PRO A 118 8.44 11.91 -13.62
CA PRO A 118 9.80 12.39 -13.52
C PRO A 118 9.92 13.61 -12.61
N GLY A 119 10.88 13.58 -11.66
CA GLY A 119 11.13 14.61 -10.66
C GLY A 119 10.32 14.48 -9.36
N ILE A 120 9.27 13.65 -9.31
CA ILE A 120 8.42 13.51 -8.10
C ILE A 120 9.15 12.75 -6.99
N ALA A 121 9.82 11.64 -7.32
CA ALA A 121 10.52 10.85 -6.31
C ALA A 121 11.69 11.64 -5.70
N GLU A 122 12.40 12.42 -6.49
CA GLU A 122 13.49 13.31 -6.07
C GLU A 122 12.98 14.43 -5.15
N GLU A 123 11.86 15.06 -5.52
CA GLU A 123 11.22 16.10 -4.70
C GLU A 123 10.71 15.53 -3.36
N ALA A 124 10.10 14.32 -3.42
CA ALA A 124 9.66 13.61 -2.22
C ALA A 124 10.85 13.30 -1.30
N LYS A 125 11.97 12.79 -1.85
CA LYS A 125 13.21 12.55 -1.11
C LYS A 125 13.68 13.81 -0.40
N LYS A 126 13.74 14.96 -1.12
CA LYS A 126 14.18 16.23 -0.56
C LYS A 126 13.34 16.62 0.66
N LYS A 127 12.01 16.62 0.52
CA LYS A 127 11.09 17.01 1.59
C LYS A 127 11.08 16.04 2.77
N LEU A 128 11.20 14.75 2.49
CA LEU A 128 11.29 13.75 3.55
C LEU A 128 12.57 13.91 4.37
N LEU A 129 13.71 14.26 3.75
CA LEU A 129 14.96 14.53 4.46
C LEU A 129 14.95 15.86 5.22
N GLU A 130 14.12 16.83 4.84
CA GLU A 130 13.86 18.05 5.62
C GLU A 130 13.03 17.73 6.89
N GLU A 131 12.12 16.74 6.84
CA GLU A 131 11.27 16.32 7.96
C GLU A 131 11.94 15.26 8.86
N TYR A 132 12.69 14.33 8.25
CA TYR A 132 13.33 13.18 8.90
C TYR A 132 14.84 13.22 8.64
N THR A 133 15.59 13.87 9.53
CA THR A 133 17.00 14.22 9.31
C THR A 133 17.97 13.03 9.24
N ASP A 134 17.61 11.92 9.90
CA ASP A 134 18.44 10.70 9.98
C ASP A 134 17.92 9.57 9.05
N LEU A 135 16.88 9.86 8.24
CA LEU A 135 16.32 8.89 7.31
C LEU A 135 17.28 8.60 6.14
N ASN A 136 17.58 7.33 5.92
CA ASN A 136 18.52 6.92 4.87
C ASN A 136 17.78 6.60 3.56
N ILE A 137 17.60 7.58 2.66
CA ILE A 137 17.02 7.39 1.33
C ILE A 137 18.13 7.24 0.31
N VAL A 138 18.39 5.98 -0.10
CA VAL A 138 19.54 5.59 -0.93
C VAL A 138 19.33 5.74 -2.43
N GLY A 139 18.09 5.86 -2.89
CA GLY A 139 17.82 6.05 -4.32
C GLY A 139 16.39 6.49 -4.62
N THR A 140 16.20 6.98 -5.84
CA THR A 140 14.92 7.41 -6.40
C THR A 140 14.84 7.02 -7.87
N ARG A 141 13.67 6.56 -8.32
CA ARG A 141 13.40 6.32 -9.75
C ARG A 141 11.96 6.70 -10.06
N ASN A 142 11.71 7.36 -11.18
CA ASN A 142 10.35 7.67 -11.62
C ASN A 142 9.63 6.42 -12.15
N GLY A 143 8.27 6.49 -12.20
CA GLY A 143 7.40 5.38 -12.62
C GLY A 143 7.11 5.32 -14.12
N TYR A 144 7.79 6.10 -14.95
CA TYR A 144 7.62 6.16 -16.39
C TYR A 144 8.78 5.43 -17.06
N PHE A 145 8.56 4.18 -17.39
CA PHE A 145 9.55 3.30 -18.00
C PHE A 145 8.90 2.36 -19.01
N LYS A 146 9.69 1.87 -19.96
CA LYS A 146 9.29 0.85 -20.90
C LYS A 146 9.51 -0.55 -20.32
N PRO A 147 8.79 -1.59 -20.80
CA PRO A 147 8.98 -2.96 -20.30
C PRO A 147 10.44 -3.45 -20.34
N GLU A 148 11.20 -3.01 -21.33
CA GLU A 148 12.62 -3.40 -21.53
C GLU A 148 13.53 -2.83 -20.43
N GLU A 149 13.12 -1.73 -19.77
CA GLU A 149 13.87 -1.08 -18.70
C GLU A 149 13.59 -1.71 -17.31
N GLU A 150 12.64 -2.64 -17.22
CA GLU A 150 12.21 -3.22 -15.93
C GLU A 150 13.35 -3.92 -15.20
N ALA A 151 14.19 -4.68 -15.93
CA ALA A 151 15.35 -5.38 -15.36
C ALA A 151 16.41 -4.39 -14.84
N GLU A 152 16.66 -3.29 -15.56
CA GLU A 152 17.59 -2.22 -15.13
C GLU A 152 17.12 -1.56 -13.83
N ILE A 153 15.80 -1.32 -13.69
CA ILE A 153 15.22 -0.73 -12.48
C ILE A 153 15.42 -1.67 -11.27
N VAL A 154 15.20 -2.97 -11.46
CA VAL A 154 15.44 -3.97 -10.41
C VAL A 154 16.91 -3.98 -10.01
N GLU A 155 17.82 -3.92 -10.97
CA GLU A 155 19.27 -3.86 -10.72
C GLU A 155 19.65 -2.56 -9.98
N GLU A 156 19.10 -1.41 -10.36
CA GLU A 156 19.31 -0.12 -9.70
C GLU A 156 18.89 -0.19 -8.22
N ILE A 157 17.69 -0.73 -7.94
CA ILE A 157 17.20 -0.92 -6.57
C ILE A 157 18.12 -1.85 -5.78
N ASN A 158 18.51 -2.98 -6.36
CA ASN A 158 19.39 -3.94 -5.69
C ASN A 158 20.79 -3.37 -5.42
N ASN A 159 21.37 -2.62 -6.35
CA ASN A 159 22.68 -2.01 -6.22
C ASN A 159 22.69 -0.84 -5.24
N SER A 160 21.55 -0.21 -4.97
CA SER A 160 21.41 0.82 -3.94
C SER A 160 21.58 0.28 -2.53
N GLY A 161 21.40 -1.03 -2.33
CA GLY A 161 21.43 -1.69 -1.03
C GLY A 161 20.22 -1.31 -0.16
N ALA A 162 19.09 -0.93 -0.76
CA ALA A 162 17.86 -0.64 -0.04
C ALA A 162 17.31 -1.87 0.69
N ASP A 163 16.80 -1.66 1.92
CA ASP A 163 16.08 -2.68 2.68
C ASP A 163 14.59 -2.67 2.35
N ILE A 164 14.04 -1.50 2.02
CA ILE A 164 12.65 -1.31 1.62
C ILE A 164 12.54 -0.45 0.36
N VAL A 165 11.62 -0.82 -0.53
CA VAL A 165 11.22 0.01 -1.67
C VAL A 165 9.74 0.41 -1.55
N PHE A 166 9.48 1.72 -1.61
CA PHE A 166 8.13 2.24 -1.79
C PHE A 166 7.80 2.31 -3.27
N VAL A 167 6.79 1.54 -3.71
CA VAL A 167 6.38 1.44 -5.11
C VAL A 167 5.12 2.26 -5.34
N CYS A 168 5.20 3.28 -6.20
CA CYS A 168 4.16 4.28 -6.45
C CYS A 168 3.79 4.34 -7.94
N LEU A 169 3.39 3.20 -8.50
CA LEU A 169 2.97 3.07 -9.90
C LEU A 169 1.46 3.10 -10.10
N GLY A 170 0.71 3.12 -8.98
CA GLY A 170 -0.74 2.94 -8.96
C GLY A 170 -1.19 1.50 -9.19
N ALA A 171 -2.37 1.16 -8.66
CA ALA A 171 -2.96 -0.17 -8.83
C ALA A 171 -3.61 -0.32 -10.22
N PRO A 172 -3.58 -1.51 -10.84
CA PRO A 172 -2.94 -2.75 -10.37
C PRO A 172 -1.45 -2.86 -10.76
N LYS A 173 -0.88 -1.82 -11.39
CA LYS A 173 0.48 -1.87 -11.98
C LYS A 173 1.55 -2.11 -10.93
N GLN A 174 1.44 -1.49 -9.75
CA GLN A 174 2.42 -1.62 -8.67
C GLN A 174 2.44 -3.03 -8.08
N GLU A 175 1.27 -3.62 -7.80
CA GLU A 175 1.18 -4.98 -7.27
C GLU A 175 1.71 -5.99 -8.28
N GLN A 176 1.35 -5.83 -9.56
CA GLN A 176 1.84 -6.67 -10.65
C GLN A 176 3.35 -6.55 -10.84
N TRP A 177 3.92 -5.35 -10.72
CA TRP A 177 5.35 -5.12 -10.83
C TRP A 177 6.11 -5.78 -9.66
N ILE A 178 5.64 -5.59 -8.44
CA ILE A 178 6.22 -6.20 -7.23
C ILE A 178 6.22 -7.73 -7.36
N GLU A 179 5.09 -8.31 -7.76
CA GLU A 179 4.96 -9.78 -7.85
C GLU A 179 5.84 -10.37 -8.97
N ARG A 180 5.93 -9.71 -10.15
CA ARG A 180 6.80 -10.19 -11.23
C ARG A 180 8.29 -10.17 -10.85
N ASN A 181 8.68 -9.25 -10.00
CA ASN A 181 10.08 -9.04 -9.63
C ASN A 181 10.41 -9.59 -8.23
N ARG A 182 9.48 -10.29 -7.58
CA ARG A 182 9.62 -10.84 -6.22
C ARG A 182 10.94 -11.59 -6.00
N ASP A 183 11.28 -12.48 -6.92
CA ASP A 183 12.46 -13.35 -6.82
C ASP A 183 13.77 -12.64 -7.22
N ALA A 184 13.67 -11.54 -7.97
CA ALA A 184 14.83 -10.76 -8.44
C ALA A 184 15.19 -9.61 -7.48
N LEU A 185 14.23 -9.08 -6.74
CA LEU A 185 14.44 -8.01 -5.76
C LEU A 185 15.17 -8.54 -4.53
N LYS A 186 16.22 -7.83 -4.12
CA LYS A 186 17.00 -8.13 -2.91
C LYS A 186 16.59 -7.31 -1.69
N VAL A 187 15.56 -6.46 -1.82
CA VAL A 187 14.99 -5.74 -0.68
C VAL A 187 14.25 -6.69 0.24
N ARG A 188 14.17 -6.36 1.51
CA ARG A 188 13.37 -7.12 2.49
C ARG A 188 11.88 -6.81 2.37
N VAL A 189 11.53 -5.56 2.01
CA VAL A 189 10.14 -5.13 1.89
C VAL A 189 9.92 -4.39 0.57
N ALA A 190 8.88 -4.78 -0.18
CA ALA A 190 8.33 -3.99 -1.27
C ALA A 190 6.89 -3.58 -0.92
N MET A 191 6.65 -2.28 -0.75
CA MET A 191 5.38 -1.75 -0.32
C MET A 191 4.72 -0.88 -1.39
N GLY A 192 3.53 -1.30 -1.87
CA GLY A 192 2.71 -0.53 -2.80
C GLY A 192 1.91 0.56 -2.07
N ILE A 193 2.23 1.83 -2.30
CA ILE A 193 1.59 2.97 -1.64
C ILE A 193 0.93 3.98 -2.59
N GLY A 194 0.70 3.57 -3.85
CA GLY A 194 -0.05 4.36 -4.83
C GLY A 194 0.50 5.76 -5.07
N GLY A 195 -0.36 6.76 -5.00
CA GLY A 195 0.00 8.17 -5.24
C GLY A 195 0.63 8.88 -4.04
N SER A 196 1.18 8.17 -3.05
CA SER A 196 1.72 8.80 -1.84
C SER A 196 2.96 9.65 -2.09
N LEU A 197 3.75 9.35 -3.15
CA LEU A 197 4.90 10.18 -3.52
C LEU A 197 4.49 11.59 -3.93
N ASP A 198 3.35 11.77 -4.61
CA ASP A 198 2.85 13.11 -4.97
C ASP A 198 2.51 13.94 -3.73
N VAL A 199 2.04 13.27 -2.66
CA VAL A 199 1.76 13.91 -1.36
C VAL A 199 3.06 14.24 -0.64
N PHE A 200 4.02 13.30 -0.57
CA PHE A 200 5.34 13.55 0.03
C PHE A 200 6.11 14.65 -0.70
N ALA A 201 5.99 14.72 -2.02
CA ALA A 201 6.54 15.81 -2.83
C ALA A 201 5.76 17.14 -2.68
N GLY A 202 4.63 17.15 -1.97
CA GLY A 202 3.77 18.32 -1.79
C GLY A 202 3.13 18.84 -3.08
N LYS A 203 3.00 18.00 -4.10
CA LYS A 203 2.29 18.32 -5.36
C LYS A 203 0.80 18.11 -5.21
N VAL A 204 0.39 17.23 -4.31
CA VAL A 204 -1.00 16.96 -3.96
C VAL A 204 -1.19 17.22 -2.47
N GLU A 205 -2.15 18.05 -2.14
CA GLU A 205 -2.54 18.25 -0.75
C GLU A 205 -3.31 17.03 -0.25
N ARG A 206 -2.93 16.55 0.93
CA ARG A 206 -3.74 15.56 1.65
C ARG A 206 -5.06 16.20 2.09
N ALA A 207 -6.11 15.40 2.12
CA ALA A 207 -7.38 15.86 2.70
C ALA A 207 -7.15 16.29 4.18
N PRO A 208 -7.79 17.37 4.62
CA PRO A 208 -7.72 17.78 6.02
C PRO A 208 -8.08 16.64 6.97
N GLU A 209 -7.48 16.65 8.16
CA GLU A 209 -7.58 15.54 9.12
C GLU A 209 -9.03 15.16 9.45
N ILE A 210 -9.93 16.15 9.48
CA ILE A 210 -11.36 15.92 9.70
C ILE A 210 -11.98 15.02 8.63
N PHE A 211 -11.61 15.20 7.35
CA PHE A 211 -12.10 14.34 6.26
C PHE A 211 -11.49 12.93 6.33
N CYS A 212 -10.24 12.82 6.78
CA CYS A 212 -9.59 11.53 7.00
C CYS A 212 -10.25 10.77 8.15
N LYS A 213 -10.48 11.42 9.31
CA LYS A 213 -11.11 10.84 10.50
C LYS A 213 -12.58 10.45 10.30
N THR A 214 -13.32 11.25 9.52
CA THR A 214 -14.73 10.97 9.21
C THR A 214 -14.93 9.99 8.06
N GLY A 215 -13.85 9.55 7.40
CA GLY A 215 -13.92 8.68 6.22
C GLY A 215 -14.40 9.38 4.95
N MET A 216 -14.40 10.73 4.93
CA MET A 216 -14.83 11.56 3.82
C MET A 216 -13.67 12.01 2.91
N GLU A 217 -12.48 11.42 3.05
CA GLU A 217 -11.32 11.72 2.20
C GLU A 217 -11.63 11.56 0.71
N TRP A 218 -12.38 10.52 0.35
CA TRP A 218 -12.80 10.29 -1.03
C TRP A 218 -13.64 11.44 -1.59
N PHE A 219 -14.51 12.06 -0.78
CA PHE A 219 -15.35 13.18 -1.18
C PHE A 219 -14.50 14.46 -1.36
N TYR A 220 -13.58 14.74 -0.45
CA TYR A 220 -12.64 15.84 -0.58
C TYR A 220 -11.82 15.72 -1.87
N ARG A 221 -11.29 14.53 -2.16
CA ARG A 221 -10.56 14.26 -3.40
C ARG A 221 -11.42 14.41 -4.64
N LEU A 222 -12.70 14.01 -4.59
CA LEU A 222 -13.64 14.22 -5.70
C LEU A 222 -13.87 15.70 -5.97
N CYS A 223 -14.01 16.52 -4.95
CA CYS A 223 -14.17 17.97 -5.10
C CYS A 223 -12.93 18.64 -5.71
N LYS A 224 -11.73 18.17 -5.34
CA LYS A 224 -10.47 18.68 -5.92
C LYS A 224 -10.18 18.13 -7.32
N GLU A 225 -10.61 16.89 -7.60
CA GLU A 225 -10.32 16.15 -8.83
C GLU A 225 -11.61 15.53 -9.41
N PRO A 226 -12.52 16.35 -10.04
CA PRO A 226 -13.83 15.87 -10.52
C PRO A 226 -13.77 14.73 -11.54
N TRP A 227 -12.67 14.62 -12.30
CA TRP A 227 -12.45 13.51 -13.25
C TRP A 227 -12.39 12.13 -12.58
N ARG A 228 -12.25 12.07 -11.27
CA ARG A 228 -12.27 10.80 -10.48
C ARG A 228 -13.67 10.24 -10.28
N ILE A 229 -14.74 10.89 -10.77
CA ILE A 229 -16.13 10.45 -10.56
C ILE A 229 -16.33 9.00 -11.02
N GLY A 230 -15.69 8.58 -12.12
CA GLY A 230 -15.74 7.20 -12.59
C GLY A 230 -15.23 6.18 -11.57
N ARG A 231 -14.19 6.51 -10.82
CA ARG A 231 -13.64 5.70 -9.74
C ARG A 231 -14.55 5.69 -8.51
N MET A 232 -15.22 6.82 -8.23
CA MET A 232 -16.14 6.93 -7.09
C MET A 232 -17.40 6.07 -7.29
N MET A 233 -17.83 5.83 -8.54
CA MET A 233 -18.94 4.92 -8.84
C MET A 233 -18.65 3.45 -8.49
N GLU A 234 -17.38 3.08 -8.29
CA GLU A 234 -17.05 1.73 -7.78
C GLU A 234 -17.40 1.56 -6.29
N LEU A 235 -17.49 2.62 -5.48
CA LEU A 235 -17.86 2.53 -4.06
C LEU A 235 -19.27 1.95 -3.84
N PRO A 236 -20.36 2.51 -4.44
CA PRO A 236 -21.69 1.93 -4.30
C PRO A 236 -21.80 0.54 -4.93
N LYS A 237 -21.11 0.27 -6.04
CA LYS A 237 -21.05 -1.07 -6.64
C LYS A 237 -20.38 -2.07 -5.70
N PHE A 238 -19.27 -1.69 -5.06
CA PHE A 238 -18.58 -2.49 -4.07
C PHE A 238 -19.50 -2.82 -2.90
N ALA A 239 -20.15 -1.81 -2.30
CA ALA A 239 -21.07 -2.02 -1.19
C ALA A 239 -22.23 -2.99 -1.57
N ALA A 240 -22.86 -2.78 -2.72
CA ALA A 240 -23.92 -3.67 -3.22
C ALA A 240 -23.41 -5.10 -3.45
N THR A 241 -22.19 -5.26 -3.99
CA THR A 241 -21.58 -6.58 -4.21
C THR A 241 -21.26 -7.28 -2.90
N VAL A 242 -20.72 -6.57 -1.91
CA VAL A 242 -20.46 -7.13 -0.56
C VAL A 242 -21.76 -7.60 0.11
N ILE A 243 -22.82 -6.79 0.06
CA ILE A 243 -24.11 -7.13 0.66
C ILE A 243 -24.74 -8.37 0.01
N THR A 244 -24.70 -8.45 -1.34
CA THR A 244 -25.39 -9.50 -2.09
C THR A 244 -24.58 -10.79 -2.24
N LYS A 245 -23.26 -10.68 -2.35
CA LYS A 245 -22.37 -11.80 -2.67
C LYS A 245 -21.31 -12.09 -1.60
N GLY A 246 -21.04 -11.17 -0.68
CA GLY A 246 -19.99 -11.32 0.33
C GLY A 246 -20.18 -12.56 1.21
N LYS A 247 -21.41 -12.93 1.54
CA LYS A 247 -21.73 -14.13 2.33
C LYS A 247 -21.35 -15.47 1.68
N LYS A 248 -21.07 -15.49 0.37
CA LYS A 248 -20.61 -16.71 -0.34
C LYS A 248 -19.15 -17.03 -0.06
N TYR A 249 -18.38 -16.04 0.40
CA TYR A 249 -16.99 -16.20 0.77
C TYR A 249 -16.91 -16.61 2.23
N LYS A 250 -16.32 -17.79 2.49
CA LYS A 250 -16.13 -18.28 3.86
C LYS A 250 -15.25 -17.30 4.63
N GLN A 251 -15.61 -17.07 5.88
CA GLN A 251 -14.78 -16.33 6.84
C GLN A 251 -14.08 -17.39 7.69
N ASP A 252 -12.77 -17.44 7.61
CA ASP A 252 -11.95 -18.36 8.44
C ASP A 252 -11.81 -17.84 9.87
#